data_e3394ecabeb5c177894ff5855b3046ac
#
_entry.id   e3394ecabeb5c177894ff5855b3046ac
#
_cell.length_a   1.000
_cell.length_b   1.000
_cell.length_c   1.000
_cell.angle_alpha   90.00
_cell.angle_beta   90.00
_cell.angle_gamma   90.00
#
_symmetry.space_group_name_H-M   'P 1'
#
loop_
_entity.id
_entity.type
_entity.pdbx_description
1 polymer ?
#
loop_
_entity_poly.entity_id
_entity_poly.type
_entity_poly.pdbx_seq_one_letter_code
_entity_poly.pdbx_strand_id
1 'polypeptide(L)'
;VFDQVRERTGFSAGLATLIASEVVNLMTCAAEIGGVAICLQLLSGLPYRLLIALAVVGLIVVCWVLPFEWIERLFGYLGLCLLVFVVAAIKLHPDWSQVAHGFVPGSSSGSSLAVYLYFVVGLLGAAMTPYEVYFYSSGAVEDRWSRKDLGLNKVTAIIGYTLGGTLSVALMIVAAVLFMPRGISPEFLGTPALSAAHVFGQVGLLLALVGILFAVGGAAIETSFAGAYNLAQFFGWRWGKKERPSGAPRFTLSWVVIFAVALVVVMTGVDPVKLTEYSVIFSVVALPLTYLPILLVANDRAYMGSKVNGRLANVLGVAYFVLILVIAVTAIPLMLITNGGQG
;
A
#
# COMPACT_ATOMS: atom_id res chain seq x y z
N VAL A 1 15.38 7.13 -8.50
CA VAL A 1 15.71 5.69 -8.27
C VAL A 1 15.69 4.92 -9.58
N PHE A 2 14.63 5.03 -10.40
CA PHE A 2 14.52 4.27 -11.66
C PHE A 2 15.59 4.60 -12.69
N ASP A 3 16.04 5.85 -12.78
CA ASP A 3 17.22 6.24 -13.57
C ASP A 3 18.47 5.47 -13.14
N GLN A 4 18.70 5.34 -11.82
CA GLN A 4 19.82 4.58 -11.28
C GLN A 4 19.68 3.06 -11.52
N VAL A 5 18.47 2.52 -11.42
CA VAL A 5 18.20 1.12 -11.78
C VAL A 5 18.57 0.89 -13.24
N ARG A 6 18.09 1.74 -14.16
CA ARG A 6 18.41 1.64 -15.58
C ARG A 6 19.92 1.77 -15.87
N GLU A 7 20.59 2.71 -15.22
CA GLU A 7 22.03 2.93 -15.39
C GLU A 7 22.89 1.74 -14.94
N ARG A 8 22.45 1.04 -13.89
CA ARG A 8 23.18 -0.06 -13.28
C ARG A 8 22.86 -1.43 -13.87
N THR A 9 21.61 -1.68 -14.21
CA THR A 9 21.16 -2.99 -14.70
C THR A 9 21.02 -3.05 -16.22
N GLY A 10 21.16 -1.92 -16.90
CA GLY A 10 20.94 -1.78 -18.33
C GLY A 10 19.48 -1.57 -18.70
N PHE A 11 19.25 -1.22 -19.97
CA PHE A 11 17.92 -0.83 -20.45
C PHE A 11 16.89 -1.98 -20.31
N SER A 12 17.24 -3.20 -20.72
CA SER A 12 16.30 -4.33 -20.75
C SER A 12 15.86 -4.76 -19.36
N ALA A 13 16.79 -4.87 -18.39
CA ALA A 13 16.46 -5.23 -17.02
C ALA A 13 15.70 -4.10 -16.31
N GLY A 14 16.09 -2.83 -16.56
CA GLY A 14 15.37 -1.67 -16.06
C GLY A 14 13.94 -1.59 -16.60
N LEU A 15 13.73 -1.92 -17.88
CA LEU A 15 12.41 -1.95 -18.51
C LEU A 15 11.54 -3.06 -17.91
N ALA A 16 12.10 -4.26 -17.68
CA ALA A 16 11.36 -5.35 -17.03
C ALA A 16 10.92 -4.95 -15.60
N THR A 17 11.81 -4.31 -14.84
CA THR A 17 11.48 -3.77 -13.51
C THR A 17 10.39 -2.71 -13.59
N LEU A 18 10.46 -1.80 -14.57
CA LEU A 18 9.44 -0.78 -14.81
C LEU A 18 8.08 -1.40 -15.10
N ILE A 19 8.01 -2.34 -16.05
CA ILE A 19 6.76 -3.01 -16.42
C ILE A 19 6.15 -3.73 -15.20
N ALA A 20 6.96 -4.50 -14.46
CA ALA A 20 6.51 -5.18 -13.26
C ALA A 20 5.93 -4.20 -12.23
N SER A 21 6.63 -3.08 -11.99
CA SER A 21 6.17 -2.05 -11.06
C SER A 21 4.89 -1.36 -11.54
N GLU A 22 4.78 -1.04 -12.84
CA GLU A 22 3.58 -0.38 -13.38
C GLU A 22 2.36 -1.29 -13.37
N VAL A 23 2.50 -2.59 -13.62
CA VAL A 23 1.40 -3.54 -13.49
C VAL A 23 0.89 -3.59 -12.06
N VAL A 24 1.79 -3.69 -11.07
CA VAL A 24 1.41 -3.66 -9.65
C VAL A 24 0.76 -2.33 -9.28
N ASN A 25 1.35 -1.20 -9.67
CA ASN A 25 0.79 0.13 -9.40
C ASN A 25 -0.61 0.28 -9.97
N LEU A 26 -0.83 -0.18 -11.20
CA LEU A 26 -2.15 -0.10 -11.84
C LEU A 26 -3.20 -0.96 -11.12
N MET A 27 -2.84 -2.20 -10.75
CA MET A 27 -3.73 -3.10 -10.00
C MET A 27 -4.09 -2.50 -8.64
N THR A 28 -3.08 -1.98 -7.92
CA THR A 28 -3.25 -1.36 -6.61
C THR A 28 -4.11 -0.10 -6.72
N CYS A 29 -3.82 0.81 -7.65
CA CYS A 29 -4.60 2.02 -7.90
C CYS A 29 -6.07 1.70 -8.23
N ALA A 30 -6.30 0.67 -9.06
CA ALA A 30 -7.66 0.22 -9.38
C ALA A 30 -8.41 -0.32 -8.15
N ALA A 31 -7.74 -1.13 -7.32
CA ALA A 31 -8.30 -1.62 -6.07
C ALA A 31 -8.68 -0.47 -5.12
N GLU A 32 -7.82 0.52 -4.99
CA GLU A 32 -8.02 1.71 -4.16
C GLU A 32 -9.18 2.57 -4.65
N ILE A 33 -9.27 2.83 -5.95
CA ILE A 33 -10.43 3.53 -6.56
C ILE A 33 -11.73 2.78 -6.27
N GLY A 34 -11.72 1.46 -6.42
CA GLY A 34 -12.86 0.62 -6.07
C GLY A 34 -13.25 0.75 -4.60
N GLY A 35 -12.25 0.79 -3.71
CA GLY A 35 -12.44 1.01 -2.28
C GLY A 35 -13.04 2.38 -1.95
N VAL A 36 -12.55 3.45 -2.59
CA VAL A 36 -13.13 4.80 -2.48
C VAL A 36 -14.60 4.78 -2.90
N ALA A 37 -14.92 4.15 -4.03
CA ALA A 37 -16.27 4.07 -4.54
C ALA A 37 -17.22 3.29 -3.61
N ILE A 38 -16.75 2.20 -2.99
CA ILE A 38 -17.53 1.44 -1.98
C ILE A 38 -17.80 2.31 -0.75
N CYS A 39 -16.80 3.04 -0.23
CA CYS A 39 -17.01 3.94 0.91
C CYS A 39 -18.02 5.03 0.58
N LEU A 40 -17.92 5.64 -0.61
CA LEU A 40 -18.90 6.63 -1.08
C LEU A 40 -20.28 6.02 -1.24
N GLN A 41 -20.41 4.78 -1.71
CA GLN A 41 -21.66 4.07 -1.84
C GLN A 41 -22.33 3.84 -0.47
N LEU A 42 -21.55 3.39 0.52
CA LEU A 42 -22.05 3.16 1.87
C LEU A 42 -22.46 4.45 2.57
N LEU A 43 -21.83 5.58 2.23
CA LEU A 43 -22.19 6.90 2.76
C LEU A 43 -23.38 7.56 2.08
N SER A 44 -23.54 7.35 0.76
CA SER A 44 -24.51 8.11 -0.06
C SER A 44 -25.72 7.28 -0.53
N GLY A 45 -25.58 5.94 -0.60
CA GLY A 45 -26.57 5.05 -1.20
C GLY A 45 -26.67 5.13 -2.73
N LEU A 46 -25.77 5.88 -3.40
CA LEU A 46 -25.77 6.04 -4.85
C LEU A 46 -25.21 4.79 -5.56
N PRO A 47 -25.51 4.59 -6.87
CA PRO A 47 -25.02 3.44 -7.61
C PRO A 47 -23.49 3.40 -7.70
N TYR A 48 -22.91 2.23 -7.43
CA TYR A 48 -21.45 2.00 -7.39
C TYR A 48 -20.73 2.46 -8.67
N ARG A 49 -21.27 2.12 -9.86
CA ARG A 49 -20.66 2.52 -11.15
C ARG A 49 -20.54 4.03 -11.33
N LEU A 50 -21.54 4.78 -10.87
CA LEU A 50 -21.48 6.25 -10.88
C LEU A 50 -20.39 6.75 -9.97
N LEU A 51 -20.27 6.14 -8.78
CA LEU A 51 -19.31 6.55 -7.76
C LEU A 51 -17.86 6.23 -8.12
N ILE A 52 -17.60 5.18 -8.91
CA ILE A 52 -16.26 4.93 -9.48
C ILE A 52 -15.84 6.11 -10.36
N ALA A 53 -16.71 6.56 -11.28
CA ALA A 53 -16.40 7.69 -12.15
C ALA A 53 -16.21 8.99 -11.36
N LEU A 54 -17.10 9.25 -10.38
CA LEU A 54 -16.99 10.42 -9.51
C LEU A 54 -15.73 10.40 -8.63
N ALA A 55 -15.34 9.22 -8.12
CA ALA A 55 -14.10 9.04 -7.36
C ALA A 55 -12.88 9.42 -8.19
N VAL A 56 -12.76 8.88 -9.41
CA VAL A 56 -11.63 9.19 -10.31
C VAL A 56 -11.59 10.67 -10.66
N VAL A 57 -12.72 11.23 -11.09
CA VAL A 57 -12.81 12.67 -11.41
C VAL A 57 -12.47 13.51 -10.18
N GLY A 58 -13.00 13.16 -9.00
CA GLY A 58 -12.72 13.84 -7.75
C GLY A 58 -11.23 13.80 -7.39
N LEU A 59 -10.58 12.63 -7.47
CA LEU A 59 -9.14 12.49 -7.20
C LEU A 59 -8.29 13.29 -8.20
N ILE A 60 -8.63 13.25 -9.50
CA ILE A 60 -7.96 14.06 -10.52
C ILE A 60 -8.11 15.56 -10.21
N VAL A 61 -9.33 16.02 -9.89
CA VAL A 61 -9.57 17.43 -9.55
C VAL A 61 -8.80 17.83 -8.28
N VAL A 62 -8.79 17.00 -7.26
CA VAL A 62 -8.01 17.22 -6.03
C VAL A 62 -6.53 17.40 -6.35
N CYS A 63 -5.94 16.47 -7.12
CA CYS A 63 -4.53 16.53 -7.53
C CYS A 63 -4.21 17.71 -8.45
N TRP A 64 -5.20 18.21 -9.21
CA TRP A 64 -5.02 19.32 -10.13
C TRP A 64 -5.11 20.68 -9.45
N VAL A 65 -6.01 20.82 -8.48
CA VAL A 65 -6.35 22.10 -7.85
C VAL A 65 -5.59 22.34 -6.56
N LEU A 66 -5.41 21.30 -5.74
CA LEU A 66 -4.80 21.46 -4.43
C LEU A 66 -3.27 21.28 -4.49
N PRO A 67 -2.51 22.15 -3.79
CA PRO A 67 -1.11 21.87 -3.51
C PRO A 67 -0.94 20.53 -2.77
N PHE A 68 0.10 19.78 -3.11
CA PHE A 68 0.29 18.43 -2.58
C PHE A 68 0.39 18.41 -1.03
N GLU A 69 0.97 19.44 -0.41
CA GLU A 69 1.05 19.58 1.05
C GLU A 69 -0.34 19.64 1.72
N TRP A 70 -1.35 20.20 1.04
CA TRP A 70 -2.73 20.21 1.54
C TRP A 70 -3.38 18.82 1.40
N ILE A 71 -3.09 18.11 0.33
CA ILE A 71 -3.54 16.72 0.13
C ILE A 71 -2.99 15.85 1.26
N GLU A 72 -1.67 15.87 1.49
CA GLU A 72 -1.02 15.12 2.58
C GLU A 72 -1.66 15.42 3.95
N ARG A 73 -1.88 16.69 4.26
CA ARG A 73 -2.49 17.08 5.55
C ARG A 73 -3.95 16.63 5.66
N LEU A 74 -4.76 16.89 4.65
CA LEU A 74 -6.19 16.57 4.66
C LEU A 74 -6.40 15.06 4.76
N PHE A 75 -5.76 14.30 3.88
CA PHE A 75 -5.90 12.85 3.84
C PHE A 75 -5.28 12.19 5.08
N GLY A 76 -4.14 12.70 5.55
CA GLY A 76 -3.51 12.22 6.79
C GLY A 76 -4.37 12.45 8.02
N TYR A 77 -4.90 13.66 8.24
CA TYR A 77 -5.73 13.94 9.41
C TYR A 77 -7.05 13.16 9.39
N LEU A 78 -7.71 13.05 8.24
CA LEU A 78 -8.95 12.30 8.11
C LEU A 78 -8.70 10.79 8.15
N GLY A 79 -7.54 10.32 7.69
CA GLY A 79 -7.08 8.94 7.87
C GLY A 79 -6.93 8.54 9.34
N LEU A 80 -6.63 9.47 10.25
CA LEU A 80 -6.58 9.19 11.70
C LEU A 80 -7.94 8.75 12.28
N CYS A 81 -9.06 8.98 11.58
CA CYS A 81 -10.35 8.40 11.95
C CYS A 81 -10.31 6.86 12.04
N LEU A 82 -9.36 6.21 11.33
CA LEU A 82 -9.14 4.76 11.44
C LEU A 82 -8.75 4.29 12.85
N LEU A 83 -8.27 5.19 13.71
CA LEU A 83 -8.02 4.86 15.13
C LEU A 83 -9.28 4.42 15.87
N VAL A 84 -10.47 4.67 15.31
CA VAL A 84 -11.73 4.11 15.82
C VAL A 84 -11.67 2.58 15.92
N PHE A 85 -10.96 1.89 15.03
CA PHE A 85 -10.78 0.44 15.08
C PHE A 85 -9.91 0.00 16.26
N VAL A 86 -8.87 0.78 16.60
CA VAL A 86 -8.03 0.50 17.77
C VAL A 86 -8.85 0.62 19.05
N VAL A 87 -9.64 1.68 19.16
CA VAL A 87 -10.52 1.87 20.32
C VAL A 87 -11.63 0.81 20.36
N ALA A 88 -12.16 0.41 19.19
CA ALA A 88 -13.14 -0.67 19.12
C ALA A 88 -12.55 -2.01 19.58
N ALA A 89 -11.33 -2.36 19.13
CA ALA A 89 -10.64 -3.57 19.55
C ALA A 89 -10.47 -3.64 21.08
N ILE A 90 -10.09 -2.54 21.72
CA ILE A 90 -9.94 -2.46 23.17
C ILE A 90 -11.30 -2.61 23.88
N LYS A 91 -12.35 -1.93 23.39
CA LYS A 91 -13.71 -1.97 23.96
C LYS A 91 -14.43 -3.31 23.79
N LEU A 92 -14.01 -4.14 22.86
CA LEU A 92 -14.52 -5.50 22.71
C LEU A 92 -14.01 -6.46 23.80
N HIS A 93 -13.16 -5.99 24.72
CA HIS A 93 -12.61 -6.76 25.83
C HIS A 93 -12.03 -8.11 25.41
N PRO A 94 -11.06 -8.13 24.47
CA PRO A 94 -10.44 -9.37 24.04
C PRO A 94 -9.71 -10.05 25.21
N ASP A 95 -9.59 -11.36 25.15
CA ASP A 95 -8.67 -12.07 26.04
C ASP A 95 -7.24 -11.76 25.63
N TRP A 96 -6.58 -10.87 26.35
CA TRP A 96 -5.20 -10.43 26.06
C TRP A 96 -4.18 -11.57 26.13
N SER A 97 -4.47 -12.64 26.89
CA SER A 97 -3.63 -13.84 26.91
C SER A 97 -3.68 -14.54 25.56
N GLN A 98 -4.88 -14.70 24.98
CA GLN A 98 -5.02 -15.27 23.63
C GLN A 98 -4.40 -14.37 22.55
N VAL A 99 -4.56 -13.05 22.67
CA VAL A 99 -3.88 -12.11 21.76
C VAL A 99 -2.37 -12.27 21.83
N ALA A 100 -1.79 -12.39 23.05
CA ALA A 100 -0.37 -12.62 23.22
C ALA A 100 0.08 -13.97 22.62
N HIS A 101 -0.69 -15.03 22.80
CA HIS A 101 -0.44 -16.33 22.17
C HIS A 101 -0.49 -16.27 20.62
N GLY A 102 -1.35 -15.40 20.05
CA GLY A 102 -1.46 -15.18 18.62
C GLY A 102 -0.19 -14.62 17.96
N PHE A 103 0.73 -14.03 18.71
CA PHE A 103 2.06 -13.62 18.20
C PHE A 103 3.04 -14.82 18.03
N VAL A 104 2.67 -16.02 18.49
CA VAL A 104 3.50 -17.21 18.30
C VAL A 104 3.12 -17.85 16.97
N PRO A 105 4.07 -17.97 16.01
CA PRO A 105 3.80 -18.58 14.71
C PRO A 105 3.30 -20.03 14.87
N GLY A 106 2.29 -20.41 14.09
CA GLY A 106 1.76 -21.78 14.09
C GLY A 106 0.63 -22.05 15.08
N SER A 107 0.16 -21.07 15.85
CA SER A 107 -0.97 -21.21 16.76
C SER A 107 -2.35 -21.16 16.07
N SER A 108 -2.43 -21.20 14.74
CA SER A 108 -3.67 -21.11 13.99
C SER A 108 -4.50 -22.41 14.11
N SER A 109 -5.57 -22.34 14.88
CA SER A 109 -6.57 -23.40 14.95
C SER A 109 -7.50 -23.36 13.72
N GLY A 110 -7.42 -24.37 12.86
CA GLY A 110 -8.44 -24.63 11.85
C GLY A 110 -8.11 -24.32 10.39
N SER A 111 -7.05 -23.59 10.07
CA SER A 111 -6.63 -23.36 8.68
C SER A 111 -5.54 -24.34 8.25
N SER A 112 -5.52 -24.73 6.97
CA SER A 112 -4.39 -25.48 6.44
C SER A 112 -3.11 -24.65 6.50
N LEU A 113 -1.95 -25.30 6.64
CA LEU A 113 -0.65 -24.60 6.64
C LEU A 113 -0.46 -23.76 5.37
N ALA A 114 -0.95 -24.23 4.23
CA ALA A 114 -0.86 -23.49 2.96
C ALA A 114 -1.64 -22.17 3.01
N VAL A 115 -2.87 -22.16 3.53
CA VAL A 115 -3.69 -20.96 3.70
C VAL A 115 -3.03 -19.99 4.68
N TYR A 116 -2.52 -20.50 5.80
CA TYR A 116 -1.78 -19.69 6.77
C TYR A 116 -0.57 -18.99 6.11
N LEU A 117 0.24 -19.76 5.38
CA LEU A 117 1.42 -19.22 4.69
C LEU A 117 1.04 -18.23 3.58
N TYR A 118 -0.08 -18.45 2.88
CA TYR A 118 -0.59 -17.52 1.88
C TYR A 118 -0.86 -16.12 2.49
N PHE A 119 -1.57 -16.06 3.61
CA PHE A 119 -1.84 -14.80 4.30
C PHE A 119 -0.58 -14.18 4.92
N VAL A 120 0.36 -14.97 5.42
CA VAL A 120 1.67 -14.46 5.89
C VAL A 120 2.42 -13.79 4.75
N VAL A 121 2.47 -14.42 3.56
CA VAL A 121 3.08 -13.86 2.36
C VAL A 121 2.37 -12.57 1.93
N GLY A 122 1.03 -12.58 1.93
CA GLY A 122 0.23 -11.40 1.61
C GLY A 122 0.50 -10.23 2.57
N LEU A 123 0.50 -10.48 3.88
CA LEU A 123 0.79 -9.44 4.88
C LEU A 123 2.21 -8.86 4.74
N LEU A 124 3.20 -9.70 4.41
CA LEU A 124 4.56 -9.23 4.14
C LEU A 124 4.61 -8.36 2.89
N GLY A 125 3.88 -8.72 1.83
CA GLY A 125 3.74 -7.93 0.62
C GLY A 125 3.03 -6.59 0.85
N ALA A 126 2.00 -6.59 1.69
CA ALA A 126 1.28 -5.37 2.07
C ALA A 126 2.12 -4.42 2.94
N ALA A 127 3.04 -4.97 3.74
CA ALA A 127 3.90 -4.17 4.59
C ALA A 127 5.04 -3.46 3.83
N MET A 128 5.31 -3.84 2.58
CA MET A 128 6.42 -3.29 1.79
C MET A 128 6.12 -3.37 0.29
N THR A 129 5.32 -2.43 -0.18
CA THR A 129 4.97 -2.36 -1.60
C THR A 129 6.03 -1.59 -2.42
N PRO A 130 6.33 -2.01 -3.65
CA PRO A 130 7.30 -1.31 -4.49
C PRO A 130 6.97 0.17 -4.71
N TYR A 131 5.69 0.53 -4.86
CA TYR A 131 5.28 1.90 -5.14
C TYR A 131 5.62 2.85 -3.99
N GLU A 132 5.48 2.43 -2.74
CA GLU A 132 5.84 3.24 -1.57
C GLU A 132 7.31 3.64 -1.59
N VAL A 133 8.19 2.68 -1.92
CA VAL A 133 9.63 2.92 -2.01
C VAL A 133 9.94 3.97 -3.07
N TYR A 134 9.32 3.86 -4.24
CA TYR A 134 9.55 4.78 -5.35
C TYR A 134 8.95 6.16 -5.10
N PHE A 135 7.73 6.22 -4.58
CA PHE A 135 7.06 7.46 -4.22
C PHE A 135 7.85 8.21 -3.14
N TYR A 136 8.21 7.51 -2.07
CA TYR A 136 8.92 8.11 -0.93
C TYR A 136 10.32 8.60 -1.30
N SER A 137 11.08 7.81 -2.05
CA SER A 137 12.40 8.21 -2.52
C SER A 137 12.35 9.37 -3.52
N SER A 138 11.37 9.41 -4.39
CA SER A 138 11.15 10.52 -5.33
C SER A 138 10.75 11.79 -4.60
N GLY A 139 9.85 11.68 -3.62
CA GLY A 139 9.46 12.79 -2.74
C GLY A 139 10.64 13.36 -1.96
N ALA A 140 11.51 12.51 -1.41
CA ALA A 140 12.71 12.95 -0.70
C ALA A 140 13.67 13.76 -1.59
N VAL A 141 13.83 13.38 -2.86
CA VAL A 141 14.61 14.14 -3.84
C VAL A 141 13.95 15.48 -4.15
N GLU A 142 12.64 15.49 -4.37
CA GLU A 142 11.86 16.70 -4.67
C GLU A 142 11.85 17.69 -3.52
N ASP A 143 11.73 17.19 -2.29
CA ASP A 143 11.79 17.98 -1.06
C ASP A 143 13.23 18.36 -0.65
N ARG A 144 14.22 17.97 -1.48
CA ARG A 144 15.65 18.26 -1.28
C ARG A 144 16.16 17.81 0.08
N TRP A 145 15.76 16.63 0.52
CA TRP A 145 16.20 16.08 1.79
C TRP A 145 17.74 15.99 1.86
N SER A 146 18.25 16.37 3.00
CA SER A 146 19.67 16.40 3.32
C SER A 146 19.99 15.45 4.48
N ARG A 147 21.27 15.36 4.84
CA ARG A 147 21.70 14.57 6.01
C ARG A 147 21.04 15.02 7.33
N LYS A 148 20.60 16.27 7.43
CA LYS A 148 19.94 16.81 8.62
C LYS A 148 18.52 16.23 8.79
N ASP A 149 17.90 15.84 7.69
CA ASP A 149 16.53 15.34 7.66
C ASP A 149 16.43 13.84 7.99
N LEU A 150 17.58 13.11 8.01
CA LEU A 150 17.59 11.68 8.33
C LEU A 150 17.01 11.37 9.72
N GLY A 151 17.21 12.25 10.70
CA GLY A 151 16.62 12.09 12.04
C GLY A 151 15.10 12.17 12.00
N LEU A 152 14.57 13.19 11.32
CA LEU A 152 13.13 13.38 11.14
C LEU A 152 12.52 12.21 10.36
N ASN A 153 13.15 11.81 9.25
CA ASN A 153 12.72 10.65 8.47
C ASN A 153 12.61 9.37 9.31
N LYS A 154 13.60 9.10 10.15
CA LYS A 154 13.60 7.94 11.04
C LYS A 154 12.42 7.99 12.03
N VAL A 155 12.15 9.16 12.62
CA VAL A 155 11.03 9.34 13.54
C VAL A 155 9.70 9.15 12.81
N THR A 156 9.54 9.76 11.64
CA THR A 156 8.33 9.63 10.81
C THR A 156 8.08 8.16 10.41
N ALA A 157 9.12 7.45 10.00
CA ALA A 157 9.00 6.03 9.67
C ALA A 157 8.59 5.19 10.89
N ILE A 158 9.21 5.41 12.06
CA ILE A 158 8.84 4.69 13.29
C ILE A 158 7.37 4.95 13.65
N ILE A 159 6.93 6.20 13.62
CA ILE A 159 5.53 6.55 13.94
C ILE A 159 4.58 5.92 12.93
N GLY A 160 4.85 6.06 11.64
CA GLY A 160 4.00 5.53 10.57
C GLY A 160 3.83 4.01 10.66
N TYR A 161 4.93 3.26 10.73
CA TYR A 161 4.88 1.80 10.85
C TYR A 161 4.25 1.33 12.17
N THR A 162 4.48 2.05 13.28
CA THR A 162 3.85 1.71 14.56
C THR A 162 2.34 1.92 14.50
N LEU A 163 1.88 3.05 13.96
CA LEU A 163 0.43 3.32 13.81
C LEU A 163 -0.22 2.32 12.86
N GLY A 164 0.38 2.07 11.69
CA GLY A 164 -0.14 1.10 10.72
C GLY A 164 -0.17 -0.32 11.27
N GLY A 165 0.90 -0.76 11.93
CA GLY A 165 0.96 -2.08 12.58
C GLY A 165 -0.06 -2.22 13.71
N THR A 166 -0.24 -1.18 14.54
CA THR A 166 -1.25 -1.16 15.60
C THR A 166 -2.67 -1.27 15.02
N LEU A 167 -2.95 -0.56 13.91
CA LEU A 167 -4.24 -0.65 13.23
C LEU A 167 -4.48 -2.05 12.66
N SER A 168 -3.47 -2.65 12.02
CA SER A 168 -3.56 -4.02 11.48
C SER A 168 -3.85 -5.05 12.57
N VAL A 169 -3.13 -4.97 13.70
CA VAL A 169 -3.38 -5.84 14.87
C VAL A 169 -4.78 -5.61 15.45
N ALA A 170 -5.23 -4.35 15.53
CA ALA A 170 -6.58 -4.04 16.03
C ALA A 170 -7.67 -4.65 15.13
N LEU A 171 -7.52 -4.59 13.80
CA LEU A 171 -8.45 -5.22 12.85
C LEU A 171 -8.46 -6.75 12.97
N MET A 172 -7.29 -7.38 13.18
CA MET A 172 -7.22 -8.82 13.45
C MET A 172 -7.92 -9.21 14.75
N ILE A 173 -7.73 -8.43 15.83
CA ILE A 173 -8.44 -8.64 17.10
C ILE A 173 -9.94 -8.51 16.92
N VAL A 174 -10.39 -7.47 16.21
CA VAL A 174 -11.82 -7.27 15.90
C VAL A 174 -12.38 -8.45 15.11
N ALA A 175 -11.67 -8.94 14.12
CA ALA A 175 -12.08 -10.10 13.32
C ALA A 175 -12.19 -11.36 14.19
N ALA A 176 -11.22 -11.62 15.06
CA ALA A 176 -11.18 -12.79 15.93
C ALA A 176 -12.31 -12.74 17.01
N VAL A 177 -12.60 -11.57 17.59
CA VAL A 177 -13.55 -11.44 18.70
C VAL A 177 -14.99 -11.27 18.19
N LEU A 178 -15.18 -10.53 17.10
CA LEU A 178 -16.53 -10.14 16.66
C LEU A 178 -17.02 -11.00 15.47
N PHE A 179 -16.19 -11.22 14.46
CA PHE A 179 -16.62 -11.85 13.21
C PHE A 179 -16.49 -13.37 13.24
N MET A 180 -15.33 -13.88 13.66
CA MET A 180 -15.06 -15.32 13.67
C MET A 180 -16.08 -16.15 14.47
N PRO A 181 -16.51 -15.78 15.71
CA PRO A 181 -17.50 -16.54 16.46
C PRO A 181 -18.90 -16.51 15.84
N ARG A 182 -19.15 -15.55 14.93
CA ARG A 182 -20.44 -15.39 14.22
C ARG A 182 -20.40 -15.98 12.80
N GLY A 183 -19.29 -16.60 12.40
CA GLY A 183 -19.10 -17.12 11.04
C GLY A 183 -19.13 -16.05 9.95
N ILE A 184 -18.79 -14.81 10.29
CA ILE A 184 -18.75 -13.69 9.34
C ILE A 184 -17.36 -13.62 8.71
N SER A 185 -17.28 -13.86 7.41
CA SER A 185 -16.07 -13.64 6.63
C SER A 185 -16.00 -12.18 6.18
N PRO A 186 -14.92 -11.44 6.45
CA PRO A 186 -14.78 -10.04 6.06
C PRO A 186 -14.39 -9.89 4.58
N GLU A 187 -15.17 -10.48 3.69
CA GLU A 187 -14.91 -10.48 2.25
C GLU A 187 -15.21 -9.12 1.58
N PHE A 188 -16.00 -8.27 2.24
CA PHE A 188 -16.35 -6.96 1.71
C PHE A 188 -15.64 -5.86 2.48
N LEU A 189 -15.17 -4.83 1.77
CA LEU A 189 -14.47 -3.68 2.36
C LEU A 189 -15.29 -2.97 3.46
N GLY A 190 -16.61 -2.98 3.37
CA GLY A 190 -17.51 -2.42 4.38
C GLY A 190 -17.62 -3.24 5.66
N THR A 191 -17.27 -4.53 5.65
CA THR A 191 -17.43 -5.41 6.81
C THR A 191 -16.62 -4.93 8.03
N PRO A 192 -15.36 -4.53 7.92
CA PRO A 192 -14.62 -3.96 9.05
C PRO A 192 -15.31 -2.76 9.69
N ALA A 193 -15.96 -1.89 8.90
CA ALA A 193 -16.66 -0.71 9.41
C ALA A 193 -17.84 -1.08 10.35
N LEU A 194 -18.45 -2.26 10.16
CA LEU A 194 -19.50 -2.76 11.04
C LEU A 194 -19.01 -2.98 12.47
N SER A 195 -17.74 -3.27 12.69
CA SER A 195 -17.19 -3.41 14.03
C SER A 195 -17.19 -2.09 14.80
N ALA A 196 -16.85 -1.00 14.14
CA ALA A 196 -16.93 0.33 14.72
C ALA A 196 -18.39 0.74 14.96
N ALA A 197 -19.31 0.36 14.05
CA ALA A 197 -20.75 0.55 14.23
C ALA A 197 -21.28 -0.25 15.43
N HIS A 198 -20.81 -1.47 15.64
CA HIS A 198 -21.23 -2.30 16.77
C HIS A 198 -20.86 -1.69 18.12
N VAL A 199 -19.68 -1.06 18.20
CA VAL A 199 -19.16 -0.48 19.46
C VAL A 199 -19.65 0.95 19.70
N PHE A 200 -19.79 1.77 18.65
CA PHE A 200 -20.04 3.21 18.75
C PHE A 200 -21.30 3.66 17.98
N GLY A 201 -22.09 2.74 17.45
CA GLY A 201 -23.26 3.06 16.65
C GLY A 201 -22.92 3.81 15.35
N GLN A 202 -23.81 4.69 14.93
CA GLN A 202 -23.66 5.44 13.67
C GLN A 202 -22.40 6.32 13.63
N VAL A 203 -21.97 6.88 14.76
CA VAL A 203 -20.75 7.68 14.83
C VAL A 203 -19.52 6.82 14.51
N GLY A 204 -19.47 5.59 15.06
CA GLY A 204 -18.39 4.66 14.76
C GLY A 204 -18.35 4.27 13.28
N LEU A 205 -19.52 4.01 12.68
CA LEU A 205 -19.63 3.72 11.26
C LEU A 205 -19.12 4.87 10.40
N LEU A 206 -19.55 6.10 10.71
CA LEU A 206 -19.12 7.29 9.97
C LEU A 206 -17.61 7.51 10.08
N LEU A 207 -17.04 7.42 11.26
CA LEU A 207 -15.58 7.55 11.47
C LEU A 207 -14.81 6.49 10.71
N ALA A 208 -15.26 5.23 10.76
CA ALA A 208 -14.62 4.15 10.03
C ALA A 208 -14.66 4.39 8.51
N LEU A 209 -15.83 4.71 7.96
CA LEU A 209 -15.98 4.95 6.52
C LEU A 209 -15.19 6.19 6.05
N VAL A 210 -15.19 7.27 6.82
CA VAL A 210 -14.38 8.46 6.51
C VAL A 210 -12.90 8.12 6.58
N GLY A 211 -12.45 7.42 7.62
CA GLY A 211 -11.07 7.00 7.75
C GLY A 211 -10.61 6.11 6.58
N ILE A 212 -11.41 5.10 6.21
CA ILE A 212 -11.12 4.24 5.06
C ILE A 212 -11.09 5.05 3.77
N LEU A 213 -12.10 5.91 3.54
CA LEU A 213 -12.21 6.74 2.34
C LEU A 213 -10.95 7.57 2.10
N PHE A 214 -10.48 8.28 3.13
CA PHE A 214 -9.31 9.15 2.99
C PHE A 214 -7.99 8.37 3.00
N ALA A 215 -7.87 7.28 3.74
CA ALA A 215 -6.68 6.43 3.69
C ALA A 215 -6.51 5.79 2.31
N VAL A 216 -7.57 5.15 1.79
CA VAL A 216 -7.54 4.49 0.48
C VAL A 216 -7.46 5.51 -0.67
N GLY A 217 -8.14 6.67 -0.53
CA GLY A 217 -8.05 7.76 -1.51
C GLY A 217 -6.64 8.38 -1.56
N GLY A 218 -5.98 8.54 -0.41
CA GLY A 218 -4.59 8.97 -0.33
C GLY A 218 -3.66 7.97 -1.00
N ALA A 219 -3.82 6.68 -0.71
CA ALA A 219 -3.05 5.62 -1.34
C ALA A 219 -3.23 5.60 -2.87
N ALA A 220 -4.45 5.80 -3.40
CA ALA A 220 -4.70 5.90 -4.84
C ALA A 220 -3.93 7.05 -5.51
N ILE A 221 -3.84 8.21 -4.83
CA ILE A 221 -3.03 9.33 -5.29
C ILE A 221 -1.55 8.95 -5.30
N GLU A 222 -1.04 8.39 -4.21
CA GLU A 222 0.36 7.97 -4.08
C GLU A 222 0.74 6.93 -5.14
N THR A 223 -0.10 5.93 -5.36
CA THR A 223 0.13 4.85 -6.34
C THR A 223 0.17 5.40 -7.77
N SER A 224 -0.75 6.32 -8.10
CA SER A 224 -0.76 6.95 -9.43
C SER A 224 0.45 7.84 -9.67
N PHE A 225 0.88 8.60 -8.66
CA PHE A 225 2.09 9.42 -8.74
C PHE A 225 3.35 8.57 -8.75
N ALA A 226 3.41 7.45 -8.01
CA ALA A 226 4.53 6.51 -8.05
C ALA A 226 4.77 5.99 -9.46
N GLY A 227 3.72 5.56 -10.16
CA GLY A 227 3.84 5.16 -11.57
C GLY A 227 4.31 6.29 -12.47
N ALA A 228 3.78 7.50 -12.28
CA ALA A 228 4.26 8.66 -13.05
C ALA A 228 5.74 8.98 -12.78
N TYR A 229 6.21 8.86 -11.53
CA TYR A 229 7.63 9.01 -11.19
C TYR A 229 8.49 7.94 -11.85
N ASN A 230 8.06 6.68 -11.81
CA ASN A 230 8.78 5.58 -12.42
C ASN A 230 8.98 5.80 -13.93
N LEU A 231 7.89 6.11 -14.64
CA LEU A 231 7.91 6.41 -16.06
C LEU A 231 8.81 7.62 -16.36
N ALA A 232 8.61 8.73 -15.65
CA ALA A 232 9.35 9.95 -15.92
C ALA A 232 10.85 9.80 -15.63
N GLN A 233 11.25 9.14 -14.56
CA GLN A 233 12.64 8.87 -14.23
C GLN A 233 13.28 7.89 -15.22
N PHE A 234 12.57 6.84 -15.62
CA PHE A 234 13.08 5.87 -16.58
C PHE A 234 13.35 6.51 -17.94
N PHE A 235 12.43 7.37 -18.43
CA PHE A 235 12.58 8.02 -19.74
C PHE A 235 13.30 9.38 -19.69
N GLY A 236 13.72 9.83 -18.48
CA GLY A 236 14.42 11.11 -18.32
C GLY A 236 13.52 12.32 -18.56
N TRP A 237 12.22 12.23 -18.26
CA TRP A 237 11.30 13.36 -18.36
C TRP A 237 11.39 14.25 -17.12
N ARG A 238 10.95 15.52 -17.26
CA ARG A 238 10.75 16.39 -16.12
C ARG A 238 9.57 15.87 -15.28
N TRP A 239 9.72 15.85 -13.97
CA TRP A 239 8.75 15.31 -13.03
C TRP A 239 8.71 16.10 -11.72
N GLY A 240 7.63 15.96 -10.96
CA GLY A 240 7.49 16.51 -9.63
C GLY A 240 6.04 16.79 -9.26
N LYS A 241 5.65 16.42 -8.03
CA LYS A 241 4.32 16.66 -7.45
C LYS A 241 4.06 18.16 -7.20
N LYS A 242 5.12 18.98 -7.11
CA LYS A 242 5.07 20.43 -6.92
C LYS A 242 5.13 21.20 -8.24
N GLU A 243 5.40 20.50 -9.35
CA GLU A 243 5.44 21.14 -10.67
C GLU A 243 4.02 21.41 -11.19
N ARG A 244 3.85 22.56 -11.87
CA ARG A 244 2.59 22.83 -12.55
C ARG A 244 2.41 21.86 -13.72
N PRO A 245 1.17 21.49 -14.09
CA PRO A 245 0.91 20.58 -15.22
C PRO A 245 1.62 21.00 -16.52
N SER A 246 1.69 22.29 -16.79
CA SER A 246 2.42 22.83 -17.96
C SER A 246 3.94 22.69 -17.85
N GLY A 247 4.50 22.61 -16.65
CA GLY A 247 5.93 22.46 -16.39
C GLY A 247 6.43 21.02 -16.54
N ALA A 248 5.58 20.03 -16.27
CA ALA A 248 5.86 18.61 -16.38
C ALA A 248 4.71 17.85 -17.08
N PRO A 249 4.39 18.16 -18.34
CA PRO A 249 3.18 17.67 -19.00
C PRO A 249 3.14 16.14 -19.16
N ARG A 250 4.29 15.50 -19.42
CA ARG A 250 4.37 14.03 -19.55
C ARG A 250 4.14 13.33 -18.20
N PHE A 251 4.70 13.88 -17.14
CA PHE A 251 4.45 13.39 -15.78
C PHE A 251 2.97 13.54 -15.40
N THR A 252 2.39 14.71 -15.68
CA THR A 252 0.96 14.97 -15.42
C THR A 252 0.06 14.03 -16.22
N LEU A 253 0.36 13.85 -17.51
CA LEU A 253 -0.40 12.92 -18.34
C LEU A 253 -0.29 11.48 -17.83
N SER A 254 0.89 11.06 -17.32
CA SER A 254 1.10 9.70 -16.82
C SER A 254 0.17 9.37 -15.65
N TRP A 255 0.11 10.20 -14.60
CA TRP A 255 -0.78 9.90 -13.48
C TRP A 255 -2.27 10.02 -13.84
N VAL A 256 -2.66 10.91 -14.76
CA VAL A 256 -4.02 10.96 -15.29
C VAL A 256 -4.37 9.69 -16.06
N VAL A 257 -3.46 9.20 -16.89
CA VAL A 257 -3.65 7.94 -17.65
C VAL A 257 -3.75 6.74 -16.70
N ILE A 258 -2.94 6.68 -15.65
CA ILE A 258 -3.02 5.61 -14.63
C ILE A 258 -4.41 5.61 -13.98
N PHE A 259 -4.93 6.76 -13.57
CA PHE A 259 -6.31 6.86 -13.05
C PHE A 259 -7.36 6.45 -14.09
N ALA A 260 -7.20 6.85 -15.35
CA ALA A 260 -8.13 6.50 -16.42
C ALA A 260 -8.14 4.99 -16.71
N VAL A 261 -6.97 4.35 -16.74
CA VAL A 261 -6.87 2.89 -16.94
C VAL A 261 -7.41 2.15 -15.71
N ALA A 262 -7.11 2.62 -14.50
CA ALA A 262 -7.66 2.06 -13.27
C ALA A 262 -9.19 2.16 -13.23
N LEU A 263 -9.78 3.29 -13.68
CA LEU A 263 -11.22 3.44 -13.88
C LEU A 263 -11.77 2.33 -14.78
N VAL A 264 -11.15 2.10 -15.94
CA VAL A 264 -11.58 1.06 -16.89
C VAL A 264 -11.54 -0.32 -16.24
N VAL A 265 -10.46 -0.64 -15.50
CA VAL A 265 -10.32 -1.92 -14.79
C VAL A 265 -11.45 -2.10 -13.77
N VAL A 266 -11.74 -1.11 -12.93
CA VAL A 266 -12.80 -1.22 -11.91
C VAL A 266 -14.19 -1.30 -12.55
N MET A 267 -14.41 -0.59 -13.68
CA MET A 267 -15.68 -0.64 -14.42
C MET A 267 -15.99 -2.01 -15.02
N THR A 268 -15.01 -2.92 -15.16
CA THR A 268 -15.26 -4.31 -15.57
C THR A 268 -16.03 -5.10 -14.52
N GLY A 269 -16.18 -4.59 -13.30
CA GLY A 269 -16.89 -5.25 -12.21
C GLY A 269 -16.02 -6.19 -11.38
N VAL A 270 -14.68 -6.09 -11.50
CA VAL A 270 -13.74 -6.79 -10.63
C VAL A 270 -13.94 -6.34 -9.18
N ASP A 271 -13.97 -7.30 -8.25
CA ASP A 271 -14.08 -7.02 -6.82
C ASP A 271 -12.80 -6.32 -6.34
N PRO A 272 -12.89 -5.11 -5.75
CA PRO A 272 -11.73 -4.38 -5.26
C PRO A 272 -10.95 -5.11 -4.18
N VAL A 273 -11.59 -5.89 -3.33
CA VAL A 273 -10.91 -6.66 -2.26
C VAL A 273 -10.04 -7.74 -2.88
N LYS A 274 -10.59 -8.52 -3.82
CA LYS A 274 -9.81 -9.53 -4.57
C LYS A 274 -8.68 -8.90 -5.39
N LEU A 275 -8.95 -7.74 -5.99
CA LEU A 275 -7.92 -7.00 -6.73
C LEU A 275 -6.78 -6.54 -5.80
N THR A 276 -7.11 -6.12 -4.57
CA THR A 276 -6.12 -5.81 -3.53
C THR A 276 -5.28 -7.04 -3.18
N GLU A 277 -5.91 -8.18 -2.92
CA GLU A 277 -5.21 -9.44 -2.61
C GLU A 277 -4.23 -9.82 -3.73
N TYR A 278 -4.68 -9.79 -4.99
CA TYR A 278 -3.81 -10.07 -6.13
C TYR A 278 -2.68 -9.03 -6.27
N SER A 279 -2.98 -7.74 -6.13
CA SER A 279 -1.95 -6.70 -6.22
C SER A 279 -0.86 -6.87 -5.18
N VAL A 280 -1.23 -7.26 -3.96
CA VAL A 280 -0.28 -7.53 -2.87
C VAL A 280 0.58 -8.75 -3.16
N ILE A 281 0.02 -9.84 -3.67
CA ILE A 281 0.78 -11.03 -4.06
C ILE A 281 1.75 -10.73 -5.22
N PHE A 282 1.29 -9.97 -6.24
CA PHE A 282 2.18 -9.52 -7.32
C PHE A 282 3.24 -8.53 -6.84
N SER A 283 2.93 -7.70 -5.83
CA SER A 283 3.92 -6.83 -5.17
C SER A 283 5.07 -7.63 -4.58
N VAL A 284 4.76 -8.74 -3.89
CA VAL A 284 5.78 -9.65 -3.33
C VAL A 284 6.68 -10.21 -4.44
N VAL A 285 6.11 -10.59 -5.58
CA VAL A 285 6.89 -11.11 -6.72
C VAL A 285 7.79 -10.03 -7.33
N ALA A 286 7.33 -8.78 -7.36
CA ALA A 286 8.10 -7.64 -7.86
C ALA A 286 9.15 -7.10 -6.87
N LEU A 287 8.99 -7.39 -5.58
CA LEU A 287 9.82 -6.84 -4.51
C LEU A 287 11.33 -7.13 -4.66
N PRO A 288 11.79 -8.32 -5.09
CA PRO A 288 13.21 -8.54 -5.33
C PRO A 288 13.81 -7.59 -6.37
N LEU A 289 13.04 -7.24 -7.41
CA LEU A 289 13.47 -6.32 -8.47
C LEU A 289 13.62 -4.87 -7.95
N THR A 290 12.89 -4.52 -6.90
CA THR A 290 12.99 -3.23 -6.21
C THR A 290 14.12 -3.21 -5.20
N TYR A 291 14.23 -4.27 -4.37
CA TYR A 291 15.15 -4.31 -3.24
C TYR A 291 16.61 -4.52 -3.66
N LEU A 292 16.86 -5.36 -4.67
CA LEU A 292 18.22 -5.63 -5.15
C LEU A 292 18.95 -4.36 -5.61
N PRO A 293 18.38 -3.49 -6.46
CA PRO A 293 19.01 -2.23 -6.84
C PRO A 293 19.31 -1.32 -5.64
N ILE A 294 18.42 -1.26 -4.66
CA ILE A 294 18.64 -0.48 -3.43
C ILE A 294 19.86 -1.02 -2.67
N LEU A 295 19.94 -2.33 -2.50
CA LEU A 295 21.07 -2.97 -1.83
C LEU A 295 22.39 -2.73 -2.57
N LEU A 296 22.37 -2.76 -3.91
CA LEU A 296 23.54 -2.46 -4.74
C LEU A 296 24.01 -1.01 -4.57
N VAL A 297 23.08 -0.04 -4.65
CA VAL A 297 23.37 1.39 -4.46
C VAL A 297 23.87 1.68 -3.05
N ALA A 298 23.28 1.06 -2.02
CA ALA A 298 23.71 1.21 -0.62
C ALA A 298 25.14 0.71 -0.38
N ASN A 299 25.67 -0.14 -1.25
CA ASN A 299 27.06 -0.63 -1.21
C ASN A 299 28.01 0.12 -2.15
N ASP A 300 27.50 1.06 -2.94
CA ASP A 300 28.33 1.80 -3.87
C ASP A 300 28.93 3.05 -3.27
N ARG A 301 30.26 3.11 -3.20
CA ARG A 301 31.00 4.26 -2.68
C ARG A 301 30.85 5.52 -3.53
N ALA A 302 30.59 5.39 -4.82
CA ALA A 302 30.39 6.54 -5.70
C ALA A 302 29.14 7.32 -5.32
N TYR A 303 28.07 6.63 -4.88
CA TYR A 303 26.82 7.24 -4.42
C TYR A 303 26.81 7.54 -2.93
N MET A 304 27.20 6.57 -2.09
CA MET A 304 27.06 6.66 -0.65
C MET A 304 28.25 7.31 0.06
N GLY A 305 29.40 7.45 -0.62
CA GLY A 305 30.61 8.02 -0.06
C GLY A 305 31.05 7.30 1.24
N SER A 306 31.15 8.05 2.34
CA SER A 306 31.49 7.50 3.66
C SER A 306 30.33 6.77 4.35
N LYS A 307 29.12 6.76 3.77
CA LYS A 307 27.90 6.15 4.34
C LYS A 307 27.56 4.80 3.71
N VAL A 308 28.50 4.19 3.00
CA VAL A 308 28.39 2.81 2.52
C VAL A 308 28.02 1.86 3.67
N ASN A 309 27.19 0.87 3.38
CA ASN A 309 26.77 -0.13 4.34
C ASN A 309 27.96 -0.79 5.03
N GLY A 310 27.89 -0.89 6.35
CA GLY A 310 28.82 -1.69 7.15
C GLY A 310 28.53 -3.19 7.04
N ARG A 311 29.39 -4.03 7.62
CA ARG A 311 29.25 -5.50 7.59
C ARG A 311 27.89 -5.96 8.13
N LEU A 312 27.45 -5.44 9.29
CA LEU A 312 26.15 -5.82 9.87
C LEU A 312 24.99 -5.46 8.97
N ALA A 313 24.98 -4.22 8.41
CA ALA A 313 23.92 -3.77 7.49
C ALA A 313 23.85 -4.67 6.24
N ASN A 314 25.00 -5.10 5.71
CA ASN A 314 25.04 -6.01 4.57
C ASN A 314 24.57 -7.42 4.91
N VAL A 315 24.97 -7.98 6.05
CA VAL A 315 24.49 -9.30 6.49
C VAL A 315 22.97 -9.28 6.65
N LEU A 316 22.42 -8.27 7.32
CA LEU A 316 20.98 -8.12 7.49
C LEU A 316 20.27 -7.85 6.13
N GLY A 317 20.84 -7.01 5.27
CA GLY A 317 20.31 -6.70 3.95
C GLY A 317 20.27 -7.93 3.04
N VAL A 318 21.33 -8.73 3.02
CA VAL A 318 21.37 -9.98 2.24
C VAL A 318 20.42 -11.03 2.82
N ALA A 319 20.37 -11.20 4.15
CA ALA A 319 19.45 -12.12 4.79
C ALA A 319 17.99 -11.76 4.47
N TYR A 320 17.67 -10.47 4.52
CA TYR A 320 16.34 -9.97 4.15
C TYR A 320 16.05 -10.17 2.65
N PHE A 321 17.03 -9.95 1.78
CA PHE A 321 16.88 -10.22 0.34
C PHE A 321 16.60 -11.70 0.06
N VAL A 322 17.30 -12.62 0.74
CA VAL A 322 17.04 -14.07 0.62
C VAL A 322 15.61 -14.39 1.09
N LEU A 323 15.16 -13.80 2.19
CA LEU A 323 13.78 -13.97 2.67
C LEU A 323 12.77 -13.50 1.61
N ILE A 324 12.97 -12.31 1.04
CA ILE A 324 12.13 -11.77 -0.03
C ILE A 324 12.10 -12.71 -1.25
N LEU A 325 13.23 -13.28 -1.65
CA LEU A 325 13.30 -14.23 -2.77
C LEU A 325 12.48 -15.49 -2.48
N VAL A 326 12.61 -16.06 -1.28
CA VAL A 326 11.83 -17.24 -0.88
C VAL A 326 10.34 -16.95 -0.94
N ILE A 327 9.93 -15.81 -0.38
CA ILE A 327 8.53 -15.39 -0.36
C ILE A 327 8.02 -15.15 -1.78
N ALA A 328 8.80 -14.47 -2.63
CA ALA A 328 8.43 -14.18 -4.01
C ALA A 328 8.21 -15.44 -4.85
N VAL A 329 9.07 -16.45 -4.67
CA VAL A 329 8.95 -17.74 -5.38
C VAL A 329 7.75 -18.54 -4.89
N THR A 330 7.40 -18.45 -3.61
CA THR A 330 6.29 -19.20 -3.00
C THR A 330 4.93 -18.53 -3.17
N ALA A 331 4.89 -17.22 -3.43
CA ALA A 331 3.67 -16.43 -3.48
C ALA A 331 2.64 -16.95 -4.50
N ILE A 332 3.04 -17.12 -5.76
CA ILE A 332 2.14 -17.60 -6.82
C ILE A 332 1.72 -19.06 -6.59
N PRO A 333 2.63 -20.03 -6.29
CA PRO A 333 2.23 -21.37 -5.93
C PRO A 333 1.22 -21.43 -4.78
N LEU A 334 1.44 -20.69 -3.71
CA LEU A 334 0.50 -20.63 -2.58
C LEU A 334 -0.86 -20.05 -3.02
N MET A 335 -0.88 -18.98 -3.81
CA MET A 335 -2.13 -18.41 -4.34
C MET A 335 -2.93 -19.47 -5.14
N LEU A 336 -2.27 -20.25 -5.98
CA LEU A 336 -2.92 -21.28 -6.80
C LEU A 336 -3.41 -22.47 -5.97
N ILE A 337 -2.59 -22.97 -5.05
CA ILE A 337 -2.93 -24.14 -4.20
C ILE A 337 -4.08 -23.81 -3.25
N THR A 338 -4.14 -22.59 -2.75
CA THR A 338 -5.16 -22.14 -1.78
C THR A 338 -6.37 -21.48 -2.43
N ASN A 339 -6.47 -21.45 -3.76
CA ASN A 339 -7.52 -20.71 -4.47
C ASN A 339 -7.67 -19.25 -3.95
N GLY A 340 -6.54 -18.56 -3.72
CA GLY A 340 -6.56 -17.22 -3.14
C GLY A 340 -6.98 -17.20 -1.67
N GLY A 341 -6.59 -18.21 -0.89
CA GLY A 341 -6.86 -18.28 0.55
C GLY A 341 -8.23 -18.84 0.93
N GLN A 342 -8.99 -19.34 -0.02
CA GLN A 342 -10.32 -19.93 0.23
C GLN A 342 -10.27 -21.44 0.62
N GLY A 343 -9.09 -22.07 0.62
CA GLY A 343 -8.88 -23.46 1.10
C GLY A 343 -8.51 -24.43 0.02
#